data_fb8498d612d3eddfb76628aa6de83a95
#
_entry.id   fb8498d612d3eddfb76628aa6de83a95
#
_cell.length_a   1.000
_cell.length_b   1.000
_cell.length_c   1.000
_cell.angle_alpha   90.00
_cell.angle_beta   90.00
_cell.angle_gamma   90.00
#
_symmetry.space_group_name_H-M   'P 1'
#
loop_
_entity.id
_entity.type
_entity.pdbx_description
1 polymer ?
#
loop_
_entity_poly.entity_id
_entity_poly.type
_entity_poly.pdbx_seq_one_letter_code
_entity_poly.pdbx_strand_id
1 'polypeptide(L)'
;MAKQARNPFLDWDVSKFADMQKLTEQFAVPGVDAKVLMDAQRKNIETLTAANRAAYEGAQAIAQRQAEILRDAASEAVKATRELTAVSTPQDQFVKQTQLMKLGYEAAVANWRELAEMNAKSSAAVVELFSKRVSESLEEVQKAVNVPS
;
A
#
# COMPACT_ATOMS: atom_id res chain seq x y z
N MET A 1 22.07 -23.82 18.10
CA MET A 1 22.31 -22.38 17.86
C MET A 1 21.72 -22.02 16.50
N ALA A 2 20.55 -21.39 16.49
CA ALA A 2 19.87 -21.02 15.27
C ALA A 2 20.58 -19.79 14.65
N LYS A 3 21.08 -19.95 13.41
CA LYS A 3 21.54 -18.84 12.60
C LYS A 3 20.33 -17.93 12.29
N GLN A 4 20.30 -16.74 12.90
CA GLN A 4 19.38 -15.69 12.50
C GLN A 4 19.59 -15.42 11.01
N ALA A 5 18.54 -15.65 10.22
CA ALA A 5 18.50 -15.27 8.83
C ALA A 5 18.60 -13.73 8.77
N ARG A 6 19.78 -13.23 8.40
CA ARG A 6 20.00 -11.81 8.12
C ARG A 6 19.12 -11.44 6.94
N ASN A 7 18.27 -10.44 7.15
CA ASN A 7 17.38 -9.91 6.13
C ASN A 7 18.25 -9.18 5.07
N PRO A 8 18.33 -9.67 3.82
CA PRO A 8 19.20 -9.08 2.80
C PRO A 8 18.84 -7.65 2.42
N PHE A 9 17.65 -7.16 2.86
CA PHE A 9 17.21 -5.78 2.64
C PHE A 9 17.74 -4.77 3.67
N LEU A 10 18.35 -5.22 4.77
CA LEU A 10 18.91 -4.34 5.81
C LEU A 10 20.44 -4.19 5.72
N ASP A 11 21.12 -4.95 4.89
CA ASP A 11 22.56 -4.84 4.61
C ASP A 11 22.83 -3.96 3.36
N TRP A 12 22.21 -2.80 3.30
CA TRP A 12 22.62 -1.77 2.36
C TRP A 12 23.89 -1.09 2.90
N ASP A 13 24.98 -1.69 2.54
CA ASP A 13 26.31 -1.22 2.88
C ASP A 13 26.60 0.07 2.09
N VAL A 14 26.80 1.17 2.82
CA VAL A 14 27.12 2.49 2.27
C VAL A 14 28.41 2.44 1.43
N SER A 15 29.27 1.44 1.62
CA SER A 15 30.48 1.21 0.84
C SER A 15 30.18 0.82 -0.62
N LYS A 16 29.04 0.16 -0.89
CA LYS A 16 28.58 -0.12 -2.27
C LYS A 16 28.13 1.13 -3.03
N PHE A 17 27.77 2.19 -2.30
CA PHE A 17 27.48 3.49 -2.91
C PHE A 17 28.73 4.16 -3.47
N ALA A 18 29.88 4.00 -2.79
CA ALA A 18 31.15 4.51 -3.28
C ALA A 18 31.66 3.74 -4.51
N ASP A 19 31.38 2.43 -4.58
CA ASP A 19 31.71 1.61 -5.76
C ASP A 19 30.79 1.89 -6.96
N MET A 20 29.52 2.26 -6.71
CA MET A 20 28.63 2.73 -7.78
C MET A 20 29.08 4.09 -8.34
N GLN A 21 29.69 4.95 -7.54
CA GLN A 21 30.28 6.20 -8.01
C GLN A 21 31.42 5.95 -8.99
N LYS A 22 32.28 4.96 -8.71
CA LYS A 22 33.36 4.53 -9.63
C LYS A 22 32.84 3.86 -10.90
N LEU A 23 31.73 3.11 -10.81
CA LEU A 23 31.08 2.53 -11.98
C LEU A 23 30.48 3.62 -12.90
N THR A 24 29.94 4.70 -12.32
CA THR A 24 29.38 5.84 -13.08
C THR A 24 30.47 6.60 -13.84
N GLU A 25 31.69 6.69 -13.30
CA GLU A 25 32.84 7.28 -14.00
C GLU A 25 33.32 6.41 -15.16
N GLN A 26 33.18 5.09 -15.07
CA GLN A 26 33.53 4.16 -16.16
C GLN A 26 32.47 4.08 -17.27
N PHE A 27 31.21 4.42 -16.98
CA PHE A 27 30.12 4.50 -17.94
C PHE A 27 29.74 5.94 -18.27
N ALA A 28 30.69 6.85 -18.31
CA ALA A 28 30.47 8.21 -18.79
C ALA A 28 29.98 8.15 -20.25
N VAL A 29 28.68 8.19 -20.44
CA VAL A 29 28.09 8.39 -21.77
C VAL A 29 28.46 9.79 -22.21
N PRO A 30 29.17 9.95 -23.37
CA PRO A 30 29.55 11.28 -23.84
C PRO A 30 28.30 12.14 -24.03
N GLY A 31 28.21 13.30 -23.33
CA GLY A 31 27.10 14.24 -23.43
C GLY A 31 26.07 14.20 -22.29
N VAL A 32 26.20 13.31 -21.28
CA VAL A 32 25.33 13.32 -20.09
C VAL A 32 26.15 13.77 -18.87
N ASP A 33 25.69 14.85 -18.22
CA ASP A 33 26.31 15.33 -16.99
C ASP A 33 26.10 14.29 -15.86
N ALA A 34 27.21 13.83 -15.25
CA ALA A 34 27.19 12.90 -14.12
C ALA A 34 26.30 13.40 -12.97
N LYS A 35 26.21 14.71 -12.75
CA LYS A 35 25.35 15.33 -11.76
C LYS A 35 23.87 15.06 -12.03
N VAL A 36 23.44 15.15 -13.30
CA VAL A 36 22.05 14.88 -13.70
C VAL A 36 21.69 13.41 -13.43
N LEU A 37 22.62 12.49 -13.70
CA LEU A 37 22.44 11.07 -13.44
C LEU A 37 22.33 10.76 -11.94
N MET A 38 23.16 11.38 -11.12
CA MET A 38 23.10 11.23 -9.66
C MET A 38 21.82 11.80 -9.07
N ASP A 39 21.36 12.96 -9.54
CA ASP A 39 20.11 13.57 -9.10
C ASP A 39 18.89 12.70 -9.50
N ALA A 40 18.90 12.15 -10.70
CA ALA A 40 17.86 11.21 -11.14
C ALA A 40 17.82 9.96 -10.27
N GLN A 41 18.99 9.40 -9.92
CA GLN A 41 19.10 8.24 -9.06
C GLN A 41 18.58 8.52 -7.64
N ARG A 42 18.92 9.68 -7.07
CA ARG A 42 18.40 10.12 -5.77
C ARG A 42 16.88 10.22 -5.79
N LYS A 43 16.29 10.87 -6.80
CA LYS A 43 14.85 11.00 -6.96
C LYS A 43 14.15 9.65 -7.12
N ASN A 44 14.79 8.68 -7.80
CA ASN A 44 14.26 7.33 -7.93
C ASN A 44 14.20 6.63 -6.58
N ILE A 45 15.22 6.78 -5.73
CA ILE A 45 15.26 6.22 -4.38
C ILE A 45 14.21 6.88 -3.48
N GLU A 46 14.08 8.21 -3.56
CA GLU A 46 13.07 8.96 -2.82
C GLU A 46 11.65 8.51 -3.20
N THR A 47 11.38 8.33 -4.50
CA THR A 47 10.09 7.84 -4.99
C THR A 47 9.81 6.41 -4.53
N LEU A 48 10.80 5.51 -4.58
CA LEU A 48 10.65 4.14 -4.11
C LEU A 48 10.36 4.10 -2.60
N THR A 49 11.05 4.93 -1.84
CA THR A 49 10.82 5.05 -0.38
C THR A 49 9.43 5.58 -0.08
N ALA A 50 8.98 6.60 -0.80
CA ALA A 50 7.64 7.17 -0.66
C ALA A 50 6.55 6.15 -1.05
N ALA A 51 6.76 5.39 -2.14
CA ALA A 51 5.84 4.34 -2.58
C ALA A 51 5.73 3.19 -1.56
N ASN A 52 6.87 2.74 -1.02
CA ASN A 52 6.88 1.73 0.04
C ASN A 52 6.16 2.22 1.31
N ARG A 53 6.37 3.46 1.69
CA ARG A 53 5.68 4.06 2.83
C ARG A 53 4.18 4.14 2.60
N ALA A 54 3.74 4.62 1.44
CA ALA A 54 2.32 4.70 1.08
C ALA A 54 1.66 3.30 1.07
N ALA A 55 2.35 2.28 0.53
CA ALA A 55 1.86 0.90 0.55
C ALA A 55 1.74 0.35 1.98
N TYR A 56 2.72 0.62 2.85
CA TYR A 56 2.69 0.20 4.25
C TYR A 56 1.55 0.88 5.03
N GLU A 57 1.41 2.20 4.89
CA GLU A 57 0.33 2.97 5.54
C GLU A 57 -1.05 2.50 5.07
N GLY A 58 -1.20 2.21 3.77
CA GLY A 58 -2.42 1.63 3.21
C GLY A 58 -2.74 0.24 3.77
N ALA A 59 -1.75 -0.64 3.84
CA ALA A 59 -1.91 -1.97 4.42
C ALA A 59 -2.28 -1.92 5.92
N GLN A 60 -1.67 -1.01 6.67
CA GLN A 60 -1.97 -0.80 8.08
C GLN A 60 -3.39 -0.28 8.28
N ALA A 61 -3.84 0.68 7.49
CA ALA A 61 -5.20 1.20 7.55
C ALA A 61 -6.24 0.10 7.25
N ILE A 62 -6.00 -0.73 6.24
CA ILE A 62 -6.86 -1.87 5.90
C ILE A 62 -6.91 -2.89 7.05
N ALA A 63 -5.77 -3.23 7.65
CA ALA A 63 -5.71 -4.16 8.78
C ALA A 63 -6.45 -3.63 10.01
N GLN A 64 -6.33 -2.34 10.32
CA GLN A 64 -7.09 -1.69 11.41
C GLN A 64 -8.59 -1.76 11.13
N ARG A 65 -9.01 -1.44 9.90
CA ARG A 65 -10.43 -1.50 9.53
C ARG A 65 -10.98 -2.92 9.59
N GLN A 66 -10.22 -3.92 9.17
CA GLN A 66 -10.62 -5.34 9.33
C GLN A 66 -10.82 -5.72 10.81
N ALA A 67 -9.93 -5.25 11.70
CA ALA A 67 -10.09 -5.51 13.13
C ALA A 67 -11.33 -4.84 13.72
N GLU A 68 -11.68 -3.63 13.29
CA GLU A 68 -12.94 -2.95 13.66
C GLU A 68 -14.15 -3.72 13.17
N ILE A 69 -14.18 -4.11 11.89
CA ILE A 69 -15.26 -4.91 11.31
C ILE A 69 -15.49 -6.20 12.09
N LEU A 70 -14.43 -6.89 12.50
CA LEU A 70 -14.54 -8.11 13.31
C LEU A 70 -15.12 -7.83 14.71
N ARG A 71 -14.72 -6.74 15.34
CA ARG A 71 -15.29 -6.34 16.65
C ARG A 71 -16.76 -6.00 16.55
N ASP A 72 -17.13 -5.24 15.53
CA ASP A 72 -18.53 -4.86 15.28
C ASP A 72 -19.37 -6.10 14.98
N ALA A 73 -18.89 -6.99 14.13
CA ALA A 73 -19.57 -8.26 13.83
C ALA A 73 -19.77 -9.13 15.08
N ALA A 74 -18.76 -9.22 15.95
CA ALA A 74 -18.88 -9.95 17.21
C ALA A 74 -19.92 -9.31 18.15
N SER A 75 -19.92 -7.98 18.25
CA SER A 75 -20.90 -7.23 19.04
C SER A 75 -22.32 -7.43 18.51
N GLU A 76 -22.52 -7.34 17.21
CA GLU A 76 -23.82 -7.54 16.58
C GLU A 76 -24.30 -9.01 16.71
N ALA A 77 -23.40 -9.99 16.64
CA ALA A 77 -23.75 -11.39 16.90
C ALA A 77 -24.28 -11.60 18.33
N VAL A 78 -23.67 -10.96 19.33
CA VAL A 78 -24.15 -11.02 20.72
C VAL A 78 -25.54 -10.36 20.87
N LYS A 79 -25.76 -9.21 20.24
CA LYS A 79 -27.07 -8.53 20.23
C LYS A 79 -28.11 -9.41 19.53
N ALA A 80 -27.81 -9.94 18.37
CA ALA A 80 -28.69 -10.83 17.61
C ALA A 80 -29.11 -12.05 18.44
N THR A 81 -28.19 -12.68 19.17
CA THR A 81 -28.48 -13.80 20.05
C THR A 81 -29.46 -13.41 21.16
N ARG A 82 -29.23 -12.24 21.79
CA ARG A 82 -30.15 -11.74 22.83
C ARG A 82 -31.55 -11.45 22.30
N GLU A 83 -31.63 -10.84 21.13
CA GLU A 83 -32.87 -10.53 20.45
C GLU A 83 -33.66 -11.79 20.07
N LEU A 84 -32.98 -12.83 19.58
CA LEU A 84 -33.59 -14.11 19.25
C LEU A 84 -34.09 -14.88 20.49
N THR A 85 -33.38 -14.79 21.61
CA THR A 85 -33.78 -15.44 22.86
C THR A 85 -34.93 -14.70 23.60
N ALA A 86 -35.15 -13.43 23.29
CA ALA A 86 -36.21 -12.64 23.87
C ALA A 86 -37.58 -12.86 23.19
N VAL A 87 -37.62 -13.53 22.05
CA VAL A 87 -38.83 -13.76 21.27
C VAL A 87 -39.52 -15.05 21.71
N SER A 88 -40.82 -14.99 21.99
CA SER A 88 -41.54 -16.10 22.62
C SER A 88 -42.22 -17.06 21.64
N THR A 89 -42.49 -16.68 20.41
CA THR A 89 -43.21 -17.52 19.43
C THR A 89 -42.29 -18.00 18.30
N PRO A 90 -42.48 -19.22 17.77
CA PRO A 90 -41.68 -19.73 16.63
C PRO A 90 -41.80 -18.86 15.37
N GLN A 91 -42.95 -18.26 15.14
CA GLN A 91 -43.19 -17.38 14.00
C GLN A 91 -42.38 -16.09 14.09
N ASP A 92 -42.41 -15.46 15.28
CA ASP A 92 -41.66 -14.22 15.52
C ASP A 92 -40.16 -14.50 15.50
N GLN A 93 -39.72 -15.65 15.98
CA GLN A 93 -38.31 -16.09 15.88
C GLN A 93 -37.87 -16.19 14.40
N PHE A 94 -38.68 -16.78 13.53
CA PHE A 94 -38.39 -16.91 12.12
C PHE A 94 -38.29 -15.54 11.42
N VAL A 95 -39.25 -14.66 11.69
CA VAL A 95 -39.23 -13.28 11.17
C VAL A 95 -38.00 -12.54 11.63
N LYS A 96 -37.67 -12.61 12.93
CA LYS A 96 -36.50 -11.96 13.50
C LYS A 96 -35.19 -12.49 12.94
N GLN A 97 -35.08 -13.81 12.80
CA GLN A 97 -33.92 -14.44 12.17
C GLN A 97 -33.70 -13.97 10.74
N THR A 98 -34.79 -13.88 9.94
CA THR A 98 -34.72 -13.40 8.55
C THR A 98 -34.25 -11.93 8.51
N GLN A 99 -34.76 -11.08 9.43
CA GLN A 99 -34.32 -9.68 9.52
C GLN A 99 -32.84 -9.58 9.87
N LEU A 100 -32.37 -10.35 10.86
CA LEU A 100 -30.97 -10.32 11.26
C LEU A 100 -30.05 -10.84 10.15
N MET A 101 -30.46 -11.87 9.41
CA MET A 101 -29.70 -12.34 8.24
C MET A 101 -29.60 -11.28 7.17
N LYS A 102 -30.67 -10.54 6.88
CA LYS A 102 -30.67 -9.43 5.91
C LYS A 102 -29.70 -8.34 6.35
N LEU A 103 -29.79 -7.90 7.59
CA LEU A 103 -28.89 -6.86 8.15
C LEU A 103 -27.42 -7.31 8.12
N GLY A 104 -27.15 -8.56 8.49
CA GLY A 104 -25.81 -9.14 8.42
C GLY A 104 -25.25 -9.17 7.01
N TYR A 105 -26.08 -9.55 6.03
CA TYR A 105 -25.70 -9.55 4.63
C TYR A 105 -25.39 -8.15 4.09
N GLU A 106 -26.28 -7.18 4.38
CA GLU A 106 -26.08 -5.78 3.97
C GLU A 106 -24.80 -5.19 4.58
N ALA A 107 -24.54 -5.46 5.87
CA ALA A 107 -23.32 -5.04 6.54
C ALA A 107 -22.07 -5.70 5.91
N ALA A 108 -22.14 -7.00 5.61
CA ALA A 108 -21.02 -7.71 4.97
C ALA A 108 -20.70 -7.14 3.59
N VAL A 109 -21.72 -6.84 2.76
CA VAL A 109 -21.54 -6.22 1.44
C VAL A 109 -20.94 -4.81 1.57
N ALA A 110 -21.43 -4.01 2.51
CA ALA A 110 -20.92 -2.66 2.76
C ALA A 110 -19.45 -2.68 3.21
N ASN A 111 -19.10 -3.54 4.15
CA ASN A 111 -17.73 -3.72 4.64
C ASN A 111 -16.79 -4.19 3.53
N TRP A 112 -17.24 -5.11 2.69
CA TRP A 112 -16.45 -5.59 1.56
C TRP A 112 -16.17 -4.49 0.54
N ARG A 113 -17.17 -3.68 0.20
CA ARG A 113 -17.00 -2.52 -0.70
C ARG A 113 -16.03 -1.50 -0.13
N GLU A 114 -16.15 -1.19 1.16
CA GLU A 114 -15.24 -0.27 1.84
C GLU A 114 -13.79 -0.75 1.79
N LEU A 115 -13.53 -2.03 2.13
CA LEU A 115 -12.20 -2.60 2.05
C LEU A 115 -11.63 -2.62 0.62
N ALA A 116 -12.47 -2.93 -0.37
CA ALA A 116 -12.08 -2.88 -1.78
C ALA A 116 -11.72 -1.46 -2.21
N GLU A 117 -12.47 -0.45 -1.78
CA GLU A 117 -12.19 0.96 -2.06
C GLU A 117 -10.91 1.44 -1.38
N MET A 118 -10.68 1.05 -0.13
CA MET A 118 -9.42 1.35 0.58
C MET A 118 -8.21 0.74 -0.14
N ASN A 119 -8.34 -0.50 -0.60
CA ASN A 119 -7.28 -1.17 -1.37
C ASN A 119 -7.02 -0.47 -2.71
N ALA A 120 -8.07 -0.08 -3.42
CA ALA A 120 -7.95 0.66 -4.68
C ALA A 120 -7.28 2.01 -4.48
N LYS A 121 -7.65 2.77 -3.44
CA LYS A 121 -7.02 4.05 -3.10
C LYS A 121 -5.55 3.89 -2.74
N SER A 122 -5.20 2.88 -1.93
CA SER A 122 -3.81 2.59 -1.57
C SER A 122 -2.97 2.26 -2.80
N SER A 123 -3.48 1.41 -3.68
CA SER A 123 -2.80 1.05 -4.93
C SER A 123 -2.65 2.25 -5.88
N ALA A 124 -3.69 3.08 -6.01
CA ALA A 124 -3.66 4.28 -6.84
C ALA A 124 -2.61 5.28 -6.36
N ALA A 125 -2.47 5.48 -5.06
CA ALA A 125 -1.46 6.37 -4.49
C ALA A 125 -0.02 5.93 -4.86
N VAL A 126 0.26 4.62 -4.82
CA VAL A 126 1.55 4.06 -5.23
C VAL A 126 1.78 4.25 -6.74
N VAL A 127 0.78 3.95 -7.56
CA VAL A 127 0.86 4.12 -9.01
C VAL A 127 1.08 5.59 -9.40
N GLU A 128 0.44 6.53 -8.73
CA GLU A 128 0.60 7.96 -8.96
C GLU A 128 2.04 8.41 -8.70
N LEU A 129 2.66 7.97 -7.61
CA LEU A 129 4.06 8.27 -7.30
C LEU A 129 5.01 7.79 -8.41
N PHE A 130 4.81 6.57 -8.91
CA PHE A 130 5.63 6.05 -10.02
C PHE A 130 5.35 6.75 -11.34
N SER A 131 4.07 7.02 -11.66
CA SER A 131 3.68 7.72 -12.90
C SER A 131 4.27 9.13 -12.95
N LYS A 132 4.21 9.85 -11.84
CA LYS A 132 4.84 11.16 -11.71
C LYS A 132 6.35 11.08 -11.94
N ARG A 133 7.02 10.10 -11.31
CA ARG A 133 8.47 9.94 -11.48
C ARG A 133 8.87 9.58 -12.91
N VAL A 134 8.09 8.73 -13.58
CA VAL A 134 8.30 8.40 -15.00
C VAL A 134 8.20 9.67 -15.87
N SER A 135 7.17 10.48 -15.66
CA SER A 135 7.01 11.76 -16.40
C SER A 135 8.19 12.71 -16.16
N GLU A 136 8.62 12.87 -14.92
CA GLU A 136 9.79 13.69 -14.57
C GLU A 136 11.08 13.16 -15.21
N SER A 137 11.25 11.82 -15.23
CA SER A 137 12.41 11.20 -15.87
C SER A 137 12.46 11.47 -17.39
N LEU A 138 11.30 11.43 -18.06
CA LEU A 138 11.23 11.73 -19.49
C LEU A 138 11.56 13.20 -19.78
N GLU A 139 11.10 14.12 -18.93
CA GLU A 139 11.46 15.55 -19.04
C GLU A 139 12.96 15.78 -18.78
N GLU A 140 13.54 15.09 -17.80
CA GLU A 140 14.96 15.15 -17.49
C GLU A 140 15.81 14.70 -18.70
N VAL A 141 15.42 13.60 -19.35
CA VAL A 141 16.07 13.07 -20.55
C VAL A 141 15.94 14.08 -21.70
N GLN A 142 14.75 14.64 -21.94
CA GLN A 142 14.55 15.64 -22.99
C GLN A 142 15.44 16.88 -22.78
N LYS A 143 15.55 17.37 -21.55
CA LYS A 143 16.42 18.50 -21.21
C LYS A 143 17.88 18.17 -21.39
N ALA A 144 18.30 16.95 -21.03
CA ALA A 144 19.69 16.50 -21.20
C ALA A 144 20.11 16.38 -22.67
N VAL A 145 19.17 16.01 -23.56
CA VAL A 145 19.42 15.88 -25.01
C VAL A 145 19.36 17.22 -25.74
N ASN A 146 18.57 18.18 -25.25
CA ASN A 146 18.36 19.49 -25.88
C ASN A 146 19.35 20.58 -25.42
N VAL A 147 20.40 20.25 -24.66
CA VAL A 147 21.46 21.22 -24.33
C VAL A 147 22.32 21.43 -25.58
N PRO A 148 22.31 22.64 -26.21
CA PRO A 148 23.20 22.94 -27.33
C PRO A 148 24.65 22.91 -26.84
N SER A 149 25.52 22.28 -27.61
CA SER A 149 26.97 22.20 -27.40
C SER A 149 27.62 23.58 -27.39
#